data_57c88792e4bb8e8cea557c8814d64227
#
_entry.id   57c88792e4bb8e8cea557c8814d64227
#
_cell.length_a   1.000
_cell.length_b   1.000
_cell.length_c   1.000
_cell.angle_alpha   90.00
_cell.angle_beta   90.00
_cell.angle_gamma   90.00
#
_symmetry.space_group_name_H-M   'P 1'
#
loop_
_entity.id
_entity.type
_entity.pdbx_description
1 polymer ?
#
loop_
_entity_poly.entity_id
_entity_poly.type
_entity_poly.pdbx_seq_one_letter_code
_entity_poly.pdbx_strand_id
1 'polypeptide(L)'
;MASSRAAQRYAKALLDLAEEKNTQDAINKEIRDIHSTLMNSQELRNVIKSPVVNPSAKVNALNAIFKDASVTIKNLFRVLATNNRISELAVVTKKFTELYDERNNIKVATVTTAETLTPEMETKILSKVKSLTGSQVTLKSKIDKEILGGFILRIGDQQYDASVRGKLNALKTRFKNNAHV
;
A
#
# COMPACT_ATOMS: atom_id res chain seq x y z
N MET A 1 5.87 5.79 -18.69
CA MET A 1 5.76 4.31 -18.78
C MET A 1 7.09 3.56 -18.60
N ALA A 2 8.23 4.06 -19.07
CA ALA A 2 9.55 3.43 -18.87
C ALA A 2 9.99 3.37 -17.40
N SER A 3 9.74 4.42 -16.61
CA SER A 3 10.04 4.50 -15.18
C SER A 3 9.37 3.37 -14.36
N SER A 4 8.14 3.01 -14.68
CA SER A 4 7.41 1.95 -13.97
C SER A 4 8.02 0.55 -14.20
N ARG A 5 8.52 0.24 -15.38
CA ARG A 5 9.16 -1.07 -15.69
C ARG A 5 10.51 -1.22 -14.98
N ALA A 6 11.29 -0.15 -14.93
CA ALA A 6 12.56 -0.18 -14.23
C ALA A 6 12.34 -0.32 -12.71
N ALA A 7 11.43 0.46 -12.12
CA ALA A 7 11.07 0.35 -10.72
C ALA A 7 10.61 -1.07 -10.34
N GLN A 8 9.82 -1.71 -11.20
CA GLN A 8 9.37 -3.10 -11.00
C GLN A 8 10.55 -4.09 -11.00
N ARG A 9 11.54 -3.90 -11.89
CA ARG A 9 12.76 -4.76 -11.93
C ARG A 9 13.58 -4.63 -10.65
N TYR A 10 13.78 -3.41 -10.14
CA TYR A 10 14.50 -3.19 -8.89
C TYR A 10 13.74 -3.75 -7.70
N ALA A 11 12.42 -3.54 -7.64
CA ALA A 11 11.58 -4.07 -6.58
C ALA A 11 11.60 -5.61 -6.55
N LYS A 12 11.49 -6.26 -7.72
CA LYS A 12 11.55 -7.71 -7.83
C LYS A 12 12.92 -8.24 -7.40
N ALA A 13 14.02 -7.67 -7.90
CA ALA A 13 15.38 -8.08 -7.54
C ALA A 13 15.65 -7.93 -6.03
N LEU A 14 15.13 -6.84 -5.42
CA LEU A 14 15.23 -6.64 -3.97
C LEU A 14 14.45 -7.69 -3.20
N LEU A 15 13.26 -8.06 -3.65
CA LEU A 15 12.42 -9.06 -3.02
C LEU A 15 13.05 -10.45 -3.13
N ASP A 16 13.56 -10.82 -4.31
CA ASP A 16 14.23 -12.09 -4.54
C ASP A 16 15.48 -12.22 -3.63
N LEU A 17 16.29 -11.14 -3.52
CA LEU A 17 17.44 -11.09 -2.61
C LEU A 17 17.04 -11.18 -1.14
N ALA A 18 15.92 -10.58 -0.76
CA ALA A 18 15.38 -10.62 0.60
C ALA A 18 14.93 -12.03 0.98
N GLU A 19 14.35 -12.75 0.04
CA GLU A 19 13.93 -14.14 0.19
C GLU A 19 15.11 -15.09 0.33
N GLU A 20 16.14 -14.96 -0.53
CA GLU A 20 17.37 -15.74 -0.42
C GLU A 20 18.02 -15.62 0.97
N LYS A 21 17.94 -14.44 1.58
CA LYS A 21 18.49 -14.17 2.92
C LYS A 21 17.50 -14.41 4.07
N ASN A 22 16.28 -14.84 3.80
CA ASN A 22 15.21 -14.97 4.78
C ASN A 22 14.96 -13.70 5.62
N THR A 23 15.09 -12.51 4.99
CA THR A 23 14.95 -11.19 5.63
C THR A 23 13.80 -10.37 5.05
N GLN A 24 12.88 -11.00 4.32
CA GLN A 24 11.81 -10.32 3.59
C GLN A 24 10.91 -9.47 4.50
N ASP A 25 10.61 -9.96 5.71
CA ASP A 25 9.72 -9.22 6.64
C ASP A 25 10.40 -7.98 7.21
N ALA A 26 11.68 -8.09 7.57
CA ALA A 26 12.48 -6.97 8.06
C ALA A 26 12.65 -5.90 6.97
N ILE A 27 13.01 -6.31 5.76
CA ILE A 27 13.16 -5.41 4.61
C ILE A 27 11.82 -4.77 4.24
N ASN A 28 10.70 -5.50 4.30
CA ASN A 28 9.38 -4.94 4.04
C ASN A 28 9.02 -3.83 5.04
N LYS A 29 9.33 -4.03 6.33
CA LYS A 29 9.13 -2.99 7.35
C LYS A 29 9.96 -1.74 7.03
N GLU A 30 11.25 -1.90 6.77
CA GLU A 30 12.14 -0.79 6.40
C GLU A 30 11.65 -0.05 5.15
N ILE A 31 11.23 -0.78 4.10
CA ILE A 31 10.69 -0.19 2.86
C ILE A 31 9.40 0.59 3.10
N ARG A 32 8.52 0.10 3.96
CA ARG A 32 7.28 0.83 4.34
C ARG A 32 7.61 2.11 5.08
N ASP A 33 8.58 2.09 5.99
CA ASP A 33 9.04 3.27 6.73
C ASP A 33 9.68 4.30 5.78
N ILE A 34 10.53 3.85 4.85
CA ILE A 34 11.13 4.69 3.81
C ILE A 34 10.03 5.31 2.93
N HIS A 35 9.06 4.50 2.48
CA HIS A 35 7.95 4.99 1.65
C HIS A 35 7.13 6.05 2.39
N SER A 36 6.77 5.80 3.65
CA SER A 36 6.00 6.74 4.46
C SER A 36 6.75 8.07 4.67
N THR A 37 8.04 8.00 4.97
CA THR A 37 8.91 9.18 5.14
C THR A 37 8.98 9.99 3.84
N LEU A 38 9.14 9.31 2.69
CA LEU A 38 9.13 9.95 1.37
C LEU A 38 7.78 10.62 1.06
N MET A 39 6.65 10.01 1.47
CA MET A 39 5.33 10.61 1.24
C MET A 39 5.07 11.81 2.16
N ASN A 40 5.57 11.79 3.37
CA ASN A 40 5.36 12.84 4.37
C ASN A 40 6.29 14.05 4.19
N SER A 41 7.50 13.88 3.63
CA SER A 41 8.45 14.98 3.41
C SER A 41 8.48 15.42 1.95
N GLN A 42 7.91 16.61 1.68
CA GLN A 42 7.98 17.24 0.35
C GLN A 42 9.42 17.64 0.01
N GLU A 43 10.17 18.10 1.01
CA GLU A 43 11.56 18.53 0.83
C GLU A 43 12.45 17.37 0.38
N LEU A 44 12.33 16.22 1.05
CA LEU A 44 13.08 15.02 0.67
C LEU A 44 12.75 14.58 -0.76
N ARG A 45 11.47 14.61 -1.13
CA ARG A 45 11.06 14.31 -2.52
C ARG A 45 11.67 15.28 -3.53
N ASN A 46 11.71 16.57 -3.21
CA ASN A 46 12.29 17.59 -4.08
C ASN A 46 13.80 17.37 -4.27
N VAL A 47 14.54 17.10 -3.19
CA VAL A 47 15.97 16.80 -3.24
C VAL A 47 16.26 15.57 -4.10
N ILE A 48 15.50 14.48 -3.89
CA ILE A 48 15.69 13.23 -4.64
C ILE A 48 15.38 13.42 -6.14
N LYS A 49 14.36 14.19 -6.48
CA LYS A 49 13.96 14.45 -7.87
C LYS A 49 14.81 15.51 -8.56
N SER A 50 15.47 16.38 -7.84
CA SER A 50 16.27 17.46 -8.41
C SER A 50 17.39 16.92 -9.29
N PRO A 51 17.54 17.34 -10.53
CA PRO A 51 18.65 16.95 -11.40
C PRO A 51 19.97 17.64 -11.03
N VAL A 52 19.90 18.74 -10.27
CA VAL A 52 21.08 19.56 -9.90
C VAL A 52 21.88 18.91 -8.79
N VAL A 53 21.23 18.15 -7.90
CA VAL A 53 21.88 17.50 -6.76
C VAL A 53 22.61 16.26 -7.25
N ASN A 54 23.92 16.15 -6.94
CA ASN A 54 24.75 15.02 -7.30
C ASN A 54 24.19 13.70 -6.72
N PRO A 55 24.17 12.60 -7.48
CA PRO A 55 23.72 11.29 -7.00
C PRO A 55 24.38 10.85 -5.69
N SER A 56 25.67 11.09 -5.51
CA SER A 56 26.39 10.75 -4.27
C SER A 56 25.86 11.55 -3.06
N ALA A 57 25.55 12.82 -3.24
CA ALA A 57 24.97 13.65 -2.18
C ALA A 57 23.59 13.15 -1.78
N LYS A 58 22.77 12.69 -2.73
CA LYS A 58 21.47 12.07 -2.45
C LYS A 58 21.58 10.78 -1.64
N VAL A 59 22.55 9.92 -1.97
CA VAL A 59 22.82 8.69 -1.21
C VAL A 59 23.27 9.03 0.21
N ASN A 60 24.17 10.01 0.37
CA ASN A 60 24.61 10.45 1.70
C ASN A 60 23.46 10.99 2.54
N ALA A 61 22.59 11.80 1.95
CA ALA A 61 21.39 12.32 2.61
C ALA A 61 20.44 11.18 3.03
N LEU A 62 20.17 10.21 2.14
CA LEU A 62 19.34 9.04 2.48
C LEU A 62 19.97 8.20 3.58
N ASN A 63 21.27 7.96 3.55
CA ASN A 63 21.98 7.21 4.60
C ASN A 63 21.98 7.97 5.95
N ALA A 64 22.00 9.29 5.92
CA ALA A 64 21.93 10.11 7.13
C ALA A 64 20.53 10.09 7.77
N ILE A 65 19.46 10.03 6.93
CA ILE A 65 18.07 9.95 7.40
C ILE A 65 17.77 8.52 7.90
N PHE A 66 18.17 7.50 7.12
CA PHE A 66 17.91 6.10 7.42
C PHE A 66 19.17 5.40 7.94
N LYS A 67 19.70 5.87 9.07
CA LYS A 67 20.94 5.35 9.67
C LYS A 67 20.88 3.86 9.98
N ASP A 68 19.72 3.43 10.51
CA ASP A 68 19.47 2.06 10.96
C ASP A 68 19.03 1.11 9.85
N ALA A 69 18.97 1.62 8.59
CA ALA A 69 18.61 0.78 7.46
C ALA A 69 19.64 -0.33 7.22
N SER A 70 19.16 -1.50 6.84
CA SER A 70 19.98 -2.67 6.53
C SER A 70 20.98 -2.40 5.40
N VAL A 71 22.03 -3.20 5.34
CA VAL A 71 23.02 -3.14 4.26
C VAL A 71 22.37 -3.33 2.89
N THR A 72 21.33 -4.14 2.81
CA THR A 72 20.57 -4.40 1.58
C THR A 72 19.89 -3.12 1.08
N ILE A 73 19.27 -2.34 1.95
CA ILE A 73 18.63 -1.05 1.60
C ILE A 73 19.69 0.00 1.21
N LYS A 74 20.80 0.09 1.96
CA LYS A 74 21.90 1.00 1.61
C LYS A 74 22.49 0.67 0.23
N ASN A 75 22.58 -0.61 -0.11
CA ASN A 75 23.01 -1.04 -1.45
C ASN A 75 21.96 -0.68 -2.52
N LEU A 76 20.65 -0.79 -2.22
CA LEU A 76 19.61 -0.32 -3.14
C LEU A 76 19.80 1.16 -3.49
N PHE A 77 20.02 2.03 -2.48
CA PHE A 77 20.27 3.47 -2.72
C PHE A 77 21.46 3.69 -3.63
N ARG A 78 22.56 2.95 -3.40
CA ARG A 78 23.77 3.03 -4.22
C ARG A 78 23.52 2.60 -5.67
N VAL A 79 22.85 1.47 -5.87
CA VAL A 79 22.53 0.93 -7.20
C VAL A 79 21.61 1.89 -7.98
N LEU A 80 20.61 2.46 -7.32
CA LEU A 80 19.74 3.46 -7.94
C LEU A 80 20.50 4.74 -8.32
N ALA A 81 21.42 5.18 -7.47
CA ALA A 81 22.24 6.36 -7.74
C ALA A 81 23.21 6.14 -8.92
N THR A 82 23.92 5.00 -8.94
CA THR A 82 24.84 4.63 -10.03
C THR A 82 24.15 4.57 -11.39
N ASN A 83 22.89 4.14 -11.39
CA ASN A 83 22.09 4.08 -12.61
C ASN A 83 21.31 5.38 -12.89
N ASN A 84 21.56 6.47 -12.16
CA ASN A 84 20.84 7.75 -12.26
C ASN A 84 19.31 7.62 -12.09
N ARG A 85 18.85 6.66 -11.26
CA ARG A 85 17.43 6.34 -11.06
C ARG A 85 16.96 6.54 -9.62
N ILE A 86 17.71 7.26 -8.82
CA ILE A 86 17.36 7.52 -7.41
C ILE A 86 16.02 8.30 -7.28
N SER A 87 15.66 9.09 -8.28
CA SER A 87 14.36 9.77 -8.36
C SER A 87 13.16 8.82 -8.41
N GLU A 88 13.39 7.55 -8.80
CA GLU A 88 12.36 6.52 -8.86
C GLU A 88 12.19 5.78 -7.52
N LEU A 89 12.96 6.11 -6.48
CA LEU A 89 12.94 5.42 -5.19
C LEU A 89 11.51 5.27 -4.62
N ALA A 90 10.70 6.33 -4.67
CA ALA A 90 9.31 6.27 -4.19
C ALA A 90 8.44 5.26 -4.98
N VAL A 91 8.71 5.10 -6.28
CA VAL A 91 8.00 4.12 -7.11
C VAL A 91 8.51 2.71 -6.83
N VAL A 92 9.82 2.55 -6.62
CA VAL A 92 10.45 1.26 -6.27
C VAL A 92 9.91 0.75 -4.94
N THR A 93 9.87 1.59 -3.90
CA THR A 93 9.36 1.22 -2.58
C THR A 93 7.89 0.81 -2.65
N LYS A 94 7.06 1.54 -3.39
CA LYS A 94 5.66 1.19 -3.61
C LYS A 94 5.52 -0.17 -4.32
N LYS A 95 6.28 -0.38 -5.41
CA LYS A 95 6.24 -1.64 -6.17
C LYS A 95 6.74 -2.82 -5.37
N PHE A 96 7.73 -2.63 -4.51
CA PHE A 96 8.20 -3.67 -3.60
C PHE A 96 7.09 -4.12 -2.65
N THR A 97 6.39 -3.17 -2.02
CA THR A 97 5.27 -3.47 -1.11
C THR A 97 4.14 -4.21 -1.84
N GLU A 98 3.80 -3.78 -3.07
CA GLU A 98 2.78 -4.45 -3.89
C GLU A 98 3.18 -5.92 -4.19
N LEU A 99 4.43 -6.17 -4.59
CA LEU A 99 4.93 -7.52 -4.88
C LEU A 99 5.05 -8.39 -3.62
N TYR A 100 5.47 -7.81 -2.51
CA TYR A 100 5.54 -8.50 -1.23
C TYR A 100 4.15 -8.94 -0.76
N ASP A 101 3.17 -8.03 -0.82
CA ASP A 101 1.78 -8.33 -0.44
C ASP A 101 1.19 -9.43 -1.35
N GLU A 102 1.47 -9.38 -2.65
CA GLU A 102 1.05 -10.40 -3.62
C GLU A 102 1.64 -11.79 -3.31
N ARG A 103 2.96 -11.88 -3.07
CA ARG A 103 3.65 -13.15 -2.75
C ARG A 103 3.17 -13.77 -1.45
N ASN A 104 2.89 -12.95 -0.46
CA ASN A 104 2.41 -13.41 0.85
C ASN A 104 0.89 -13.57 0.92
N ASN A 105 0.18 -13.45 -0.22
CA ASN A 105 -1.29 -13.47 -0.27
C ASN A 105 -1.94 -12.47 0.70
N ILE A 106 -1.28 -11.34 0.96
CA ILE A 106 -1.80 -10.27 1.78
C ILE A 106 -2.70 -9.40 0.92
N LYS A 107 -4.00 -9.48 1.13
CA LYS A 107 -4.96 -8.64 0.41
C LYS A 107 -5.19 -7.34 1.16
N VAL A 108 -5.15 -6.23 0.46
CA VAL A 108 -5.54 -4.94 1.03
C VAL A 108 -7.04 -4.78 0.86
N ALA A 109 -7.75 -4.73 1.98
CA ALA A 109 -9.18 -4.41 1.99
C ALA A 109 -9.37 -2.94 2.34
N THR A 110 -10.06 -2.21 1.48
CA THR A 110 -10.47 -0.83 1.76
C THR A 110 -11.86 -0.86 2.36
N VAL A 111 -11.99 -0.35 3.58
CA VAL A 111 -13.27 -0.20 4.27
C VAL A 111 -13.64 1.27 4.23
N THR A 112 -14.78 1.58 3.62
CA THR A 112 -15.34 2.94 3.59
C THR A 112 -16.47 3.01 4.60
N THR A 113 -16.41 3.96 5.54
CA THR A 113 -17.40 4.17 6.62
C THR A 113 -17.80 5.63 6.70
N ALA A 114 -18.95 5.91 7.30
CA ALA A 114 -19.43 7.27 7.55
C ALA A 114 -18.60 7.98 8.64
N GLU A 115 -18.12 7.23 9.63
CA GLU A 115 -17.38 7.71 10.79
C GLU A 115 -16.10 6.88 10.98
N THR A 116 -15.26 7.35 11.90
CA THR A 116 -14.02 6.64 12.27
C THR A 116 -14.35 5.25 12.82
N LEU A 117 -13.68 4.22 12.30
CA LEU A 117 -13.84 2.85 12.78
C LEU A 117 -13.45 2.74 14.27
N THR A 118 -14.33 2.15 15.06
CA THR A 118 -13.97 1.75 16.43
C THR A 118 -13.16 0.45 16.38
N PRO A 119 -12.26 0.18 17.37
CA PRO A 119 -11.46 -1.05 17.41
C PRO A 119 -12.31 -2.34 17.37
N GLU A 120 -13.51 -2.29 17.96
CA GLU A 120 -14.45 -3.42 17.94
C GLU A 120 -15.02 -3.67 16.54
N MET A 121 -15.35 -2.60 15.79
CA MET A 121 -15.81 -2.70 14.42
C MET A 121 -14.70 -3.21 13.50
N GLU A 122 -13.48 -2.74 13.69
CA GLU A 122 -12.32 -3.20 12.94
C GLU A 122 -12.11 -4.71 13.09
N THR A 123 -12.17 -5.21 14.32
CA THR A 123 -12.06 -6.65 14.63
C THR A 123 -13.15 -7.48 13.97
N LYS A 124 -14.41 -7.01 14.01
CA LYS A 124 -15.55 -7.69 13.36
C LYS A 124 -15.43 -7.70 11.84
N ILE A 125 -14.97 -6.61 11.24
CA ILE A 125 -14.74 -6.52 9.80
C ILE A 125 -13.60 -7.44 9.39
N LEU A 126 -12.47 -7.44 10.12
CA LEU A 126 -11.33 -8.33 9.88
C LEU A 126 -11.76 -9.81 9.92
N SER A 127 -12.51 -10.22 10.93
CA SER A 127 -13.00 -11.60 11.04
C SER A 127 -13.89 -11.99 9.87
N LYS A 128 -14.78 -11.10 9.45
CA LYS A 128 -15.67 -11.31 8.30
C LYS A 128 -14.88 -11.39 6.99
N VAL A 129 -13.91 -10.50 6.80
CA VAL A 129 -13.06 -10.50 5.60
C VAL A 129 -12.21 -11.77 5.54
N LYS A 130 -11.62 -12.17 6.66
CA LYS A 130 -10.84 -13.41 6.76
C LYS A 130 -11.67 -14.65 6.42
N SER A 131 -12.94 -14.70 6.86
CA SER A 131 -13.87 -15.80 6.52
C SER A 131 -14.26 -15.82 5.04
N LEU A 132 -14.26 -14.65 4.35
CA LEU A 132 -14.61 -14.56 2.93
C LEU A 132 -13.42 -14.82 1.99
N THR A 133 -12.21 -14.47 2.40
CA THR A 133 -11.03 -14.50 1.51
C THR A 133 -10.06 -15.64 1.80
N GLY A 134 -10.09 -16.20 3.00
CA GLY A 134 -9.11 -17.21 3.45
C GLY A 134 -7.66 -16.69 3.53
N SER A 135 -7.45 -15.38 3.31
CA SER A 135 -6.14 -14.73 3.19
C SER A 135 -5.90 -13.79 4.36
N GLN A 136 -4.64 -13.44 4.62
CA GLN A 136 -4.33 -12.34 5.52
C GLN A 136 -4.75 -11.03 4.87
N VAL A 137 -5.43 -10.17 5.62
CA VAL A 137 -5.99 -8.93 5.09
C VAL A 137 -5.52 -7.74 5.92
N THR A 138 -4.97 -6.75 5.24
CA THR A 138 -4.67 -5.44 5.83
C THR A 138 -5.83 -4.50 5.55
N LEU A 139 -6.43 -3.92 6.60
CA LEU A 139 -7.49 -2.93 6.45
C LEU A 139 -6.92 -1.54 6.20
N LYS A 140 -7.46 -0.87 5.17
CA LYS A 140 -7.32 0.58 5.00
C LYS A 140 -8.67 1.23 5.20
N SER A 141 -8.80 2.09 6.20
CA SER A 141 -10.03 2.85 6.44
C SER A 141 -10.08 4.09 5.54
N LYS A 142 -11.24 4.33 4.96
CA LYS A 142 -11.58 5.57 4.26
C LYS A 142 -12.88 6.10 4.87
N ILE A 143 -12.90 7.38 5.23
CA ILE A 143 -14.10 8.03 5.73
C ILE A 143 -14.81 8.69 4.54
N ASP A 144 -16.11 8.40 4.40
CA ASP A 144 -16.96 9.00 3.39
C ASP A 144 -18.33 9.32 4.03
N LYS A 145 -18.59 10.60 4.23
CA LYS A 145 -19.81 11.09 4.89
C LYS A 145 -21.08 10.91 4.05
N GLU A 146 -20.95 10.59 2.76
CA GLU A 146 -22.10 10.29 1.90
C GLU A 146 -22.74 8.93 2.20
N ILE A 147 -22.01 8.07 2.91
CA ILE A 147 -22.55 6.82 3.43
C ILE A 147 -23.34 7.14 4.69
N LEU A 148 -24.67 7.04 4.63
CA LEU A 148 -25.59 7.31 5.74
C LEU A 148 -25.40 6.40 6.97
N GLY A 149 -24.56 5.36 6.86
CA GLY A 149 -24.23 4.39 7.90
C GLY A 149 -23.88 3.03 7.34
N GLY A 150 -23.30 2.15 8.17
CA GLY A 150 -22.76 0.88 7.75
C GLY A 150 -21.36 1.02 7.14
N PHE A 151 -20.96 0.08 6.27
CA PHE A 151 -19.65 0.10 5.62
C PHE A 151 -19.72 -0.50 4.22
N ILE A 152 -18.80 -0.04 3.37
CA ILE A 152 -18.51 -0.65 2.07
C ILE A 152 -17.11 -1.24 2.15
N LEU A 153 -17.00 -2.53 1.90
CA LEU A 153 -15.74 -3.27 1.89
C LEU A 153 -15.35 -3.57 0.46
N ARG A 154 -14.14 -3.18 0.06
CA ARG A 154 -13.56 -3.48 -1.24
C ARG A 154 -12.27 -4.28 -1.07
N ILE A 155 -12.20 -5.45 -1.70
CA ILE A 155 -11.05 -6.36 -1.66
C ILE A 155 -10.66 -6.66 -3.10
N GLY A 156 -9.62 -5.99 -3.62
CA GLY A 156 -9.26 -6.07 -5.04
C GLY A 156 -10.43 -5.64 -5.92
N ASP A 157 -10.94 -6.55 -6.74
CA ASP A 157 -12.06 -6.30 -7.66
C ASP A 157 -13.43 -6.62 -7.07
N GLN A 158 -13.48 -7.21 -5.88
CA GLN A 158 -14.73 -7.55 -5.20
C GLN A 158 -15.15 -6.43 -4.25
N GLN A 159 -16.43 -6.06 -4.30
CA GLN A 159 -17.04 -5.09 -3.41
C GLN A 159 -18.20 -5.71 -2.65
N TYR A 160 -18.21 -5.56 -1.34
CA TYR A 160 -19.28 -5.95 -0.45
C TYR A 160 -19.89 -4.70 0.17
N ASP A 161 -21.14 -4.40 -0.21
CA ASP A 161 -21.85 -3.23 0.29
C ASP A 161 -22.79 -3.63 1.44
N ALA A 162 -22.43 -3.25 2.66
CA ALA A 162 -23.22 -3.39 3.87
C ALA A 162 -23.76 -2.03 4.35
N SER A 163 -23.78 -1.01 3.48
CA SER A 163 -24.29 0.31 3.81
C SER A 163 -25.82 0.32 3.96
N VAL A 164 -26.32 1.25 4.76
CA VAL A 164 -27.77 1.48 4.92
C VAL A 164 -28.38 1.86 3.56
N ARG A 165 -27.68 2.69 2.77
CA ARG A 165 -28.11 3.09 1.42
C ARG A 165 -28.25 1.89 0.48
N GLY A 166 -27.29 0.97 0.49
CA GLY A 166 -27.33 -0.26 -0.31
C GLY A 166 -28.53 -1.14 0.07
N LYS A 167 -28.76 -1.32 1.38
CA LYS A 167 -29.92 -2.09 1.88
C LYS A 167 -31.26 -1.46 1.49
N LEU A 168 -31.40 -0.14 1.60
CA LEU A 168 -32.61 0.57 1.19
C LEU A 168 -32.87 0.45 -0.31
N ASN A 169 -31.81 0.57 -1.14
CA ASN A 169 -31.95 0.41 -2.58
C ASN A 169 -32.34 -1.03 -2.97
N ALA A 170 -31.76 -2.02 -2.31
CA ALA A 170 -32.13 -3.43 -2.52
C ALA A 170 -33.60 -3.69 -2.15
N LEU A 171 -34.09 -3.12 -1.04
CA LEU A 171 -35.49 -3.20 -0.65
C LEU A 171 -36.42 -2.50 -1.67
N LYS A 172 -36.07 -1.28 -2.11
CA LYS A 172 -36.78 -0.57 -3.17
C LYS A 172 -36.94 -1.39 -4.44
N THR A 173 -35.88 -2.04 -4.87
CA THR A 173 -35.87 -2.88 -6.07
C THR A 173 -36.77 -4.12 -5.88
N ARG A 174 -36.70 -4.76 -4.72
CA ARG A 174 -37.59 -5.90 -4.39
C ARG A 174 -39.04 -5.53 -4.41
N PHE A 175 -39.43 -4.38 -3.82
CA PHE A 175 -40.80 -3.91 -3.84
C PHE A 175 -41.31 -3.56 -5.24
N LYS A 176 -40.43 -2.94 -6.09
CA LYS A 176 -40.81 -2.65 -7.49
C LYS A 176 -41.02 -3.93 -8.30
N ASN A 177 -40.19 -4.95 -8.10
CA ASN A 177 -40.33 -6.21 -8.84
C ASN A 177 -41.52 -7.05 -8.38
N ASN A 178 -41.94 -6.94 -7.11
CA ASN A 178 -43.12 -7.63 -6.59
C ASN A 178 -44.46 -6.88 -6.86
N ALA A 179 -44.40 -5.65 -7.35
CA ALA A 179 -45.63 -4.88 -7.71
C ALA A 179 -46.10 -5.15 -9.15
N HIS A 180 -45.44 -6.07 -9.85
CA HIS A 180 -45.83 -6.49 -11.22
C HIS A 180 -46.36 -7.94 -11.30
N VAL A 181 -46.89 -8.48 -10.19
CA VAL A 181 -47.64 -9.75 -10.18
C VAL A 181 -49.09 -9.48 -9.90
#